data_469236a2ff2bb81e5d50a89070f41e7f
#
_entry.id   469236a2ff2bb81e5d50a89070f41e7f
#
_cell.length_a   1.000
_cell.length_b   1.000
_cell.length_c   1.000
_cell.angle_alpha   90.00
_cell.angle_beta   90.00
_cell.angle_gamma   90.00
#
_symmetry.space_group_name_H-M   'P 1'
#
loop_
_entity.id
_entity.type
_entity.pdbx_description
1 polymer ?
#
loop_
_entity_poly.entity_id
_entity_poly.type
_entity_poly.pdbx_seq_one_letter_code
_entity_poly.pdbx_strand_id
1 'polypeptide(L)'
;MKNNHNTPASVDNNHLLEAAACRAADSAVMGRRGFLAGALALGFAGALSACTGNGSSAGSAAGSAAPTGSSPASAPKTDVRVASLKGPTSMGLVGFMQKAGQLTAEGASEMEGSGKDLINAYEFQMMTAADQIMPSMIKGDLDIALLPANAASVLYAKSKGAVRCLNINTLGVLSVVTGDAAVTAFEDLAGRTVYLTGKGTTPEYVMNYLLDAAGIADTVTLEFKSEAAEVVSVLAADPQAVGVLPQPFVTAAQVKNAALTAPVDLTEVWERLAGDTGSQLLTGVTVARAAFVDENPDAVDEFMREQSASVDAVNADPATAAKLVVAAGIVEAEPVAAKAIPACHITCIEGSQMHDALEGYLDVLYNADASSVGGAMPGDDFYYQA
;
A
#
# COMPACT_ATOMS: atom_id res chain seq x y z
N MET A 1 51.16 -20.30 -53.08
CA MET A 1 50.39 -19.61 -54.11
C MET A 1 49.02 -19.24 -53.56
N LYS A 2 48.82 -17.89 -53.52
CA LYS A 2 47.58 -17.11 -53.37
C LYS A 2 46.54 -17.48 -52.30
N ASN A 3 46.59 -16.68 -51.24
CA ASN A 3 45.53 -16.35 -50.32
C ASN A 3 44.28 -15.82 -51.03
N ASN A 4 43.12 -16.18 -50.53
CA ASN A 4 41.92 -15.38 -50.71
C ASN A 4 41.19 -15.29 -49.35
N HIS A 5 41.30 -14.10 -48.77
CA HIS A 5 40.46 -13.63 -47.68
C HIS A 5 39.10 -13.21 -48.27
N ASN A 6 38.05 -13.73 -47.74
CA ASN A 6 36.69 -13.23 -47.99
C ASN A 6 36.10 -12.79 -46.64
N THR A 7 36.04 -11.47 -46.45
CA THR A 7 35.39 -10.79 -45.35
C THR A 7 33.93 -10.56 -45.74
N PRO A 8 32.93 -10.89 -44.95
CA PRO A 8 31.54 -10.48 -45.23
C PRO A 8 31.32 -9.03 -44.78
N ALA A 9 30.64 -8.29 -45.63
CA ALA A 9 30.28 -6.89 -45.51
C ALA A 9 29.34 -6.64 -44.32
N SER A 10 29.64 -5.57 -43.59
CA SER A 10 28.73 -4.95 -42.58
C SER A 10 27.51 -4.41 -43.30
N VAL A 11 26.31 -4.86 -42.88
CA VAL A 11 25.03 -4.27 -43.27
C VAL A 11 24.74 -3.11 -42.32
N ASP A 12 24.67 -1.93 -42.93
CA ASP A 12 24.39 -0.66 -42.28
C ASP A 12 22.91 -0.58 -41.89
N ASN A 13 22.60 -0.64 -40.58
CA ASN A 13 21.26 -0.65 -40.04
C ASN A 13 20.70 0.77 -39.78
N ASN A 14 21.23 1.80 -40.43
CA ASN A 14 20.82 3.20 -40.16
C ASN A 14 19.61 3.70 -40.98
N HIS A 15 19.03 2.89 -41.85
CA HIS A 15 17.90 3.33 -42.71
C HIS A 15 16.51 2.96 -42.23
N LEU A 16 16.37 2.28 -41.07
CA LEU A 16 15.06 1.87 -40.53
C LEU A 16 14.56 2.74 -39.36
N LEU A 17 15.32 3.71 -38.89
CA LEU A 17 14.94 4.61 -37.80
C LEU A 17 14.38 5.97 -38.25
N GLU A 18 14.49 6.33 -39.52
CA GLU A 18 13.93 7.61 -40.05
C GLU A 18 12.48 7.54 -40.56
N ALA A 19 11.92 6.36 -40.70
CA ALA A 19 10.55 6.23 -41.22
C ALA A 19 9.45 6.21 -40.13
N ALA A 20 9.81 6.22 -38.85
CA ALA A 20 8.85 6.20 -37.71
C ALA A 20 8.60 7.59 -37.08
N ALA A 21 9.36 8.62 -37.47
CA ALA A 21 9.28 9.96 -36.85
C ALA A 21 8.34 10.95 -37.57
N CYS A 22 7.65 10.57 -38.65
CA CYS A 22 6.83 11.48 -39.47
C CYS A 22 5.32 11.23 -39.44
N ARG A 23 4.79 10.54 -38.42
CA ARG A 23 3.33 10.29 -38.30
C ARG A 23 2.68 10.69 -36.97
N ALA A 24 3.31 11.53 -36.16
CA ALA A 24 2.75 11.99 -34.89
C ALA A 24 2.73 13.52 -34.74
N ALA A 25 2.43 14.25 -35.80
CA ALA A 25 2.30 15.70 -35.75
C ALA A 25 1.17 16.18 -36.67
N ASP A 26 -0.06 15.74 -36.40
CA ASP A 26 -1.25 16.42 -36.94
C ASP A 26 -2.49 15.97 -36.15
N SER A 27 -2.75 16.64 -35.04
CA SER A 27 -4.07 16.75 -34.38
C SER A 27 -3.89 17.37 -32.99
N ALA A 28 -3.92 18.67 -32.87
CA ALA A 28 -4.47 19.44 -31.77
C ALA A 28 -4.08 20.91 -31.84
N VAL A 29 -4.68 21.62 -32.76
CA VAL A 29 -4.88 23.06 -32.62
C VAL A 29 -6.37 23.30 -32.73
N MET A 30 -7.03 23.39 -31.59
CA MET A 30 -8.36 24.03 -31.51
C MET A 30 -8.33 25.11 -30.45
N GLY A 31 -8.50 26.32 -30.94
CA GLY A 31 -8.22 27.56 -30.26
C GLY A 31 -9.17 27.89 -29.12
N ARG A 32 -8.57 28.53 -28.15
CA ARG A 32 -9.26 29.41 -27.22
C ARG A 32 -9.73 30.64 -27.97
N ARG A 33 -11.04 30.83 -28.09
CA ARG A 33 -11.70 32.15 -28.16
C ARG A 33 -13.23 31.99 -28.24
N GLY A 34 -13.92 32.62 -27.27
CA GLY A 34 -15.27 33.15 -27.50
C GLY A 34 -16.40 32.38 -26.84
N PHE A 35 -16.74 32.76 -25.62
CA PHE A 35 -18.16 32.93 -25.22
C PHE A 35 -18.20 33.94 -24.06
N LEU A 36 -18.22 35.21 -24.45
CA LEU A 36 -18.77 36.29 -23.64
C LEU A 36 -20.08 36.75 -24.36
N ALA A 37 -21.07 36.97 -23.57
CA ALA A 37 -22.28 37.73 -23.82
C ALA A 37 -23.59 36.94 -23.85
N GLY A 38 -24.43 37.23 -22.84
CA GLY A 38 -25.85 36.84 -22.80
C GLY A 38 -26.45 37.14 -21.42
N ALA A 39 -26.37 38.39 -20.97
CA ALA A 39 -27.21 38.92 -19.90
C ALA A 39 -28.55 39.37 -20.45
N LEU A 40 -29.66 39.05 -19.73
CA LEU A 40 -30.96 39.79 -19.66
C LEU A 40 -31.85 38.96 -18.72
N ALA A 41 -32.06 39.30 -17.47
CA ALA A 41 -33.01 40.27 -16.89
C ALA A 41 -34.47 40.02 -17.26
N LEU A 42 -35.24 39.68 -16.23
CA LEU A 42 -36.66 39.96 -15.96
C LEU A 42 -36.98 39.17 -14.67
N GLY A 43 -37.24 39.70 -13.51
CA GLY A 43 -37.99 40.88 -13.11
C GLY A 43 -39.42 40.49 -12.76
N PHE A 44 -39.81 40.58 -11.47
CA PHE A 44 -41.10 40.88 -10.86
C PHE A 44 -41.30 40.12 -9.56
N ALA A 45 -41.19 40.68 -8.37
CA ALA A 45 -42.05 41.68 -7.70
C ALA A 45 -43.31 41.08 -7.07
N GLY A 46 -43.44 41.36 -5.79
CA GLY A 46 -44.67 41.37 -5.02
C GLY A 46 -44.87 40.20 -4.06
N ALA A 47 -45.21 40.34 -2.79
CA ALA A 47 -45.89 41.43 -2.13
C ALA A 47 -45.67 41.32 -0.61
N LEU A 48 -45.46 42.46 -0.01
CA LEU A 48 -45.67 42.73 1.43
C LEU A 48 -47.16 42.70 1.73
N SER A 49 -47.59 41.97 2.76
CA SER A 49 -48.85 42.20 3.43
C SER A 49 -48.63 42.27 4.93
N ALA A 50 -48.58 43.48 5.40
CA ALA A 50 -48.80 43.82 6.79
C ALA A 50 -50.32 43.83 7.05
N CYS A 51 -50.78 43.14 8.10
CA CYS A 51 -52.08 43.45 8.71
C CYS A 51 -51.90 43.47 10.23
N THR A 52 -52.00 44.69 10.73
CA THR A 52 -52.25 45.02 12.11
C THR A 52 -53.73 44.66 12.46
N GLY A 53 -53.93 44.03 13.60
CA GLY A 53 -55.26 43.77 14.17
C GLY A 53 -55.16 43.46 15.64
N ASN A 54 -55.52 44.45 16.43
CA ASN A 54 -55.59 44.47 17.87
C ASN A 54 -56.85 43.69 18.37
N GLY A 55 -56.71 42.96 19.50
CA GLY A 55 -57.88 42.32 20.16
C GLY A 55 -57.49 41.46 21.38
N SER A 56 -57.66 42.03 22.57
CA SER A 56 -57.47 41.40 23.86
C SER A 56 -58.47 40.25 24.09
N SER A 57 -58.06 39.16 24.74
CA SER A 57 -58.60 38.70 26.02
C SER A 57 -58.04 37.36 26.48
N ALA A 58 -57.96 37.24 27.80
CA ALA A 58 -57.34 36.23 28.65
C ALA A 58 -57.86 34.79 28.45
N GLY A 59 -56.94 33.84 28.70
CA GLY A 59 -57.27 32.40 28.90
C GLY A 59 -56.03 31.64 29.29
N SER A 60 -55.85 31.42 30.58
CA SER A 60 -54.83 30.52 31.11
C SER A 60 -55.06 29.07 30.71
N ALA A 61 -54.07 28.42 30.11
CA ALA A 61 -53.90 26.98 30.18
C ALA A 61 -52.42 26.66 30.12
N ALA A 62 -51.85 26.18 31.23
CA ALA A 62 -50.55 25.61 31.34
C ALA A 62 -50.47 24.31 30.53
N GLY A 63 -49.81 24.34 29.39
CA GLY A 63 -49.39 23.20 28.60
C GLY A 63 -47.88 23.06 28.70
N SER A 64 -47.43 22.06 29.48
CA SER A 64 -46.03 21.65 29.58
C SER A 64 -45.58 21.17 28.20
N ALA A 65 -44.86 21.99 27.46
CA ALA A 65 -44.13 21.57 26.29
C ALA A 65 -42.88 20.81 26.75
N ALA A 66 -42.88 19.50 26.54
CA ALA A 66 -41.69 18.69 26.62
C ALA A 66 -40.64 19.24 25.65
N PRO A 67 -39.35 19.28 26.02
CA PRO A 67 -38.31 19.64 25.08
C PRO A 67 -38.30 18.53 24.02
N THR A 68 -38.59 18.90 22.78
CA THR A 68 -38.30 18.10 21.61
C THR A 68 -36.80 17.85 21.61
N GLY A 69 -36.40 16.61 21.92
CA GLY A 69 -35.01 16.18 21.82
C GLY A 69 -34.50 16.47 20.41
N SER A 70 -33.54 17.39 20.33
CA SER A 70 -32.72 17.56 19.12
C SER A 70 -32.04 16.21 18.93
N SER A 71 -32.40 15.49 17.86
CA SER A 71 -31.53 14.40 17.38
C SER A 71 -30.12 14.96 17.22
N PRO A 72 -29.10 14.26 17.69
CA PRO A 72 -27.72 14.70 17.47
C PRO A 72 -27.55 14.90 15.95
N ALA A 73 -27.09 16.07 15.56
CA ALA A 73 -26.73 16.35 14.19
C ALA A 73 -25.71 15.28 13.78
N SER A 74 -26.01 14.56 12.69
CA SER A 74 -25.06 13.63 12.07
C SER A 74 -23.75 14.38 11.85
N ALA A 75 -22.64 13.82 12.29
CA ALA A 75 -21.31 14.38 12.02
C ALA A 75 -21.16 14.64 10.50
N PRO A 76 -20.51 15.73 10.10
CA PRO A 76 -20.31 16.01 8.70
C PRO A 76 -19.51 14.89 8.05
N LYS A 77 -19.99 14.42 6.89
CA LYS A 77 -19.32 13.38 6.10
C LYS A 77 -18.01 13.93 5.54
N THR A 78 -16.91 13.19 5.74
CA THR A 78 -15.59 13.50 5.20
C THR A 78 -15.30 12.59 4.01
N ASP A 79 -14.73 13.13 2.93
CA ASP A 79 -14.20 12.35 1.83
C ASP A 79 -12.75 11.98 2.16
N VAL A 80 -12.45 10.67 2.25
CA VAL A 80 -11.15 10.13 2.66
C VAL A 80 -10.50 9.43 1.48
N ARG A 81 -9.35 9.95 1.05
CA ARG A 81 -8.59 9.43 -0.10
C ARG A 81 -7.48 8.52 0.39
N VAL A 82 -7.56 7.25 0.03
CA VAL A 82 -6.66 6.19 0.50
C VAL A 82 -5.88 5.61 -0.66
N ALA A 83 -4.56 5.52 -0.54
CA ALA A 83 -3.73 4.79 -1.48
C ALA A 83 -3.03 3.60 -0.82
N SER A 84 -2.87 2.51 -1.55
CA SER A 84 -2.15 1.34 -1.07
C SER A 84 -1.29 0.72 -2.17
N LEU A 85 -0.33 -0.11 -1.80
CA LEU A 85 0.51 -0.83 -2.75
C LEU A 85 -0.10 -2.17 -3.10
N LYS A 86 -0.04 -2.50 -4.39
CA LYS A 86 -0.42 -3.81 -4.91
C LYS A 86 0.45 -4.90 -4.28
N GLY A 87 -0.12 -5.67 -3.37
CA GLY A 87 0.61 -6.70 -2.62
C GLY A 87 -0.03 -6.99 -1.26
N PRO A 88 0.72 -7.59 -0.32
CA PRO A 88 0.19 -8.00 0.98
C PRO A 88 -0.36 -6.82 1.80
N THR A 89 0.24 -5.62 1.70
CA THR A 89 -0.22 -4.41 2.38
C THR A 89 -1.65 -3.99 2.03
N SER A 90 -2.15 -4.37 0.84
CA SER A 90 -3.51 -4.06 0.39
C SER A 90 -4.52 -5.16 0.71
N MET A 91 -4.05 -6.38 0.98
CA MET A 91 -4.97 -7.53 1.18
C MET A 91 -5.88 -7.33 2.39
N GLY A 92 -5.39 -6.71 3.46
CA GLY A 92 -6.17 -6.39 4.65
C GLY A 92 -7.27 -5.35 4.42
N LEU A 93 -7.28 -4.63 3.28
CA LEU A 93 -8.30 -3.62 2.97
C LEU A 93 -9.48 -4.15 2.14
N VAL A 94 -9.41 -5.36 1.57
CA VAL A 94 -10.39 -5.79 0.55
C VAL A 94 -11.83 -5.90 1.10
N GLY A 95 -12.00 -6.29 2.37
CA GLY A 95 -13.28 -6.27 3.05
C GLY A 95 -13.80 -4.84 3.27
N PHE A 96 -12.93 -3.93 3.66
CA PHE A 96 -13.28 -2.52 3.82
C PHE A 96 -13.64 -1.87 2.46
N MET A 97 -12.87 -2.16 1.41
CA MET A 97 -13.17 -1.69 0.04
C MET A 97 -14.53 -2.22 -0.45
N GLN A 98 -14.87 -3.49 -0.13
CA GLN A 98 -16.19 -4.07 -0.42
C GLN A 98 -17.28 -3.32 0.33
N LYS A 99 -17.15 -3.11 1.64
CA LYS A 99 -18.08 -2.37 2.47
C LYS A 99 -18.30 -0.93 2.00
N ALA A 100 -17.24 -0.28 1.50
CA ALA A 100 -17.30 1.07 0.93
C ALA A 100 -17.93 1.12 -0.49
N GLY A 101 -18.32 -0.02 -1.05
CA GLY A 101 -18.87 -0.12 -2.40
C GLY A 101 -17.86 0.12 -3.51
N GLN A 102 -16.55 0.04 -3.20
CA GLN A 102 -15.47 0.28 -4.15
C GLN A 102 -14.93 -1.01 -4.76
N LEU A 103 -15.30 -2.17 -4.20
CA LEU A 103 -14.86 -3.48 -4.66
C LEU A 103 -16.02 -4.48 -4.63
N THR A 104 -16.18 -5.22 -5.71
CA THR A 104 -17.12 -6.33 -5.80
C THR A 104 -16.46 -7.52 -6.48
N ALA A 105 -16.84 -8.74 -6.07
CA ALA A 105 -16.37 -9.96 -6.71
C ALA A 105 -17.55 -10.94 -6.89
N GLU A 106 -17.62 -11.61 -8.04
CA GLU A 106 -18.66 -12.59 -8.31
C GLU A 106 -18.56 -13.77 -7.32
N GLY A 107 -19.67 -14.10 -6.69
CA GLY A 107 -19.76 -15.20 -5.73
C GLY A 107 -19.02 -14.95 -4.40
N ALA A 108 -18.53 -13.74 -4.14
CA ALA A 108 -18.08 -13.35 -2.81
C ALA A 108 -19.30 -12.91 -1.98
N SER A 109 -19.46 -13.51 -0.79
CA SER A 109 -20.34 -12.97 0.22
C SER A 109 -19.78 -11.66 0.77
N GLU A 110 -20.65 -10.85 1.39
CA GLU A 110 -20.16 -9.69 2.16
C GLU A 110 -19.27 -10.20 3.30
N MET A 111 -18.09 -9.59 3.43
CA MET A 111 -17.19 -9.89 4.53
C MET A 111 -17.70 -9.24 5.82
N GLU A 112 -17.50 -9.92 6.93
CA GLU A 112 -17.91 -9.42 8.23
C GLU A 112 -17.05 -8.17 8.55
N GLY A 113 -17.71 -7.02 8.71
CA GLY A 113 -17.06 -5.74 9.04
C GLY A 113 -17.21 -5.41 10.52
N SER A 114 -16.97 -4.16 10.89
CA SER A 114 -17.07 -3.65 12.28
C SER A 114 -18.49 -3.70 12.88
N GLY A 115 -19.50 -4.09 12.11
CA GLY A 115 -20.91 -4.03 12.52
C GLY A 115 -21.50 -2.62 12.60
N LYS A 116 -20.74 -1.58 12.18
CA LYS A 116 -21.18 -0.18 12.14
C LYS A 116 -21.28 0.29 10.69
N ASP A 117 -22.23 1.19 10.42
CA ASP A 117 -22.33 1.86 9.13
C ASP A 117 -21.16 2.83 8.93
N LEU A 118 -20.76 3.05 7.68
CA LEU A 118 -19.79 4.08 7.32
C LEU A 118 -20.45 5.47 7.39
N ILE A 119 -19.80 6.39 8.08
CA ILE A 119 -20.19 7.80 8.14
C ILE A 119 -19.53 8.56 7.01
N ASN A 120 -18.24 8.26 6.76
CA ASN A 120 -17.40 8.94 5.78
C ASN A 120 -17.46 8.26 4.41
N ALA A 121 -17.01 8.96 3.37
CA ALA A 121 -16.84 8.40 2.03
C ALA A 121 -15.38 8.07 1.80
N TYR A 122 -15.12 6.89 1.27
CA TYR A 122 -13.76 6.42 1.00
C TYR A 122 -13.53 6.25 -0.49
N GLU A 123 -12.38 6.72 -0.96
CA GLU A 123 -11.87 6.47 -2.30
C GLU A 123 -10.54 5.71 -2.19
N PHE A 124 -10.51 4.47 -2.67
CA PHE A 124 -9.32 3.63 -2.62
C PHE A 124 -8.63 3.61 -3.98
N GLN A 125 -7.31 3.81 -3.96
CA GLN A 125 -6.44 3.75 -5.13
C GLN A 125 -5.32 2.75 -4.86
N MET A 126 -5.02 1.90 -5.85
CA MET A 126 -3.96 0.90 -5.74
C MET A 126 -2.83 1.22 -6.72
N MET A 127 -1.62 1.37 -6.19
CA MET A 127 -0.42 1.73 -6.92
C MET A 127 0.57 0.56 -6.94
N THR A 128 1.54 0.60 -7.85
CA THR A 128 2.56 -0.46 -7.97
C THR A 128 3.85 -0.14 -7.24
N ALA A 129 4.11 1.13 -6.90
CA ALA A 129 5.34 1.55 -6.25
C ALA A 129 5.10 2.73 -5.28
N ALA A 130 5.89 2.77 -4.19
CA ALA A 130 5.76 3.79 -3.14
C ALA A 130 6.08 5.21 -3.65
N ASP A 131 6.95 5.34 -4.65
CA ASP A 131 7.30 6.62 -5.27
C ASP A 131 6.13 7.28 -6.02
N GLN A 132 5.10 6.52 -6.38
CA GLN A 132 3.85 7.05 -6.94
C GLN A 132 2.94 7.65 -5.85
N ILE A 133 2.99 7.13 -4.62
CA ILE A 133 2.15 7.54 -3.50
C ILE A 133 2.74 8.76 -2.77
N MET A 134 4.05 8.72 -2.48
CA MET A 134 4.70 9.72 -1.61
C MET A 134 4.52 11.17 -2.07
N PRO A 135 4.64 11.53 -3.37
CA PRO A 135 4.40 12.89 -3.82
C PRO A 135 2.96 13.37 -3.58
N SER A 136 1.97 12.48 -3.74
CA SER A 136 0.55 12.79 -3.54
C SER A 136 0.23 12.98 -2.05
N MET A 137 0.87 12.23 -1.16
CA MET A 137 0.80 12.46 0.29
C MET A 137 1.37 13.85 0.67
N ILE A 138 2.54 14.21 0.14
CA ILE A 138 3.18 15.51 0.40
C ILE A 138 2.33 16.68 -0.11
N LYS A 139 1.68 16.53 -1.28
CA LYS A 139 0.81 17.56 -1.86
C LYS A 139 -0.55 17.68 -1.19
N GLY A 140 -0.98 16.64 -0.44
CA GLY A 140 -2.32 16.57 0.12
C GLY A 140 -3.39 16.06 -0.86
N ASP A 141 -2.97 15.40 -1.96
CA ASP A 141 -3.89 14.74 -2.89
C ASP A 141 -4.43 13.41 -2.31
N LEU A 142 -3.73 12.86 -1.31
CA LEU A 142 -4.11 11.67 -0.53
C LEU A 142 -4.14 12.02 0.96
N ASP A 143 -4.97 11.33 1.72
CA ASP A 143 -5.12 11.53 3.17
C ASP A 143 -4.46 10.41 3.96
N ILE A 144 -4.62 9.16 3.49
CA ILE A 144 -4.08 7.95 4.12
C ILE A 144 -3.33 7.12 3.07
N ALA A 145 -2.24 6.50 3.46
CA ALA A 145 -1.48 5.60 2.58
C ALA A 145 -0.95 4.36 3.31
N LEU A 146 -0.94 3.22 2.61
CA LEU A 146 -0.30 2.00 3.07
C LEU A 146 1.01 1.84 2.29
N LEU A 147 2.12 1.88 3.02
CA LEU A 147 3.48 1.95 2.48
C LEU A 147 4.41 0.92 3.15
N PRO A 148 5.55 0.56 2.52
CA PRO A 148 6.62 -0.13 3.23
C PRO A 148 7.07 0.68 4.45
N ALA A 149 7.37 -0.02 5.54
CA ALA A 149 7.69 0.61 6.82
C ALA A 149 8.85 1.62 6.72
N ASN A 150 9.93 1.26 6.04
CA ASN A 150 11.05 2.19 5.80
C ASN A 150 10.67 3.38 4.91
N ALA A 151 9.84 3.16 3.88
CA ALA A 151 9.38 4.24 3.00
C ALA A 151 8.49 5.26 3.74
N ALA A 152 7.74 4.81 4.74
CA ALA A 152 6.96 5.71 5.61
C ALA A 152 7.87 6.64 6.43
N SER A 153 8.98 6.13 6.98
CA SER A 153 10.01 6.95 7.65
C SER A 153 10.65 7.95 6.68
N VAL A 154 11.00 7.49 5.45
CA VAL A 154 11.51 8.38 4.40
C VAL A 154 10.49 9.46 4.04
N LEU A 155 9.20 9.13 3.98
CA LEU A 155 8.13 10.10 3.74
C LEU A 155 8.02 11.11 4.89
N TYR A 156 8.10 10.65 6.14
CA TYR A 156 8.13 11.53 7.32
C TYR A 156 9.28 12.54 7.24
N ALA A 157 10.50 12.07 6.94
CA ALA A 157 11.67 12.95 6.79
C ALA A 157 11.49 13.96 5.65
N LYS A 158 11.04 13.49 4.45
CA LYS A 158 10.84 14.36 3.28
C LYS A 158 9.69 15.36 3.46
N SER A 159 8.66 14.99 4.19
CA SER A 159 7.52 15.87 4.49
C SER A 159 7.78 16.77 5.72
N LYS A 160 8.93 16.63 6.38
CA LYS A 160 9.29 17.37 7.61
C LYS A 160 8.30 17.14 8.76
N GLY A 161 7.96 15.89 9.01
CA GLY A 161 7.04 15.50 10.07
C GLY A 161 5.56 15.63 9.74
N ALA A 162 5.20 15.80 8.44
CA ALA A 162 3.80 16.01 8.08
C ALA A 162 2.97 14.72 7.91
N VAL A 163 3.45 13.57 8.38
CA VAL A 163 2.72 12.30 8.39
C VAL A 163 2.84 11.61 9.75
N ARG A 164 1.84 10.83 10.10
CA ARG A 164 1.78 9.97 11.30
C ARG A 164 1.51 8.53 10.90
N CYS A 165 2.19 7.59 11.56
CA CYS A 165 1.96 6.16 11.41
C CYS A 165 0.80 5.76 12.32
N LEU A 166 -0.26 5.17 11.73
CA LEU A 166 -1.47 4.77 12.44
C LEU A 166 -1.36 3.34 12.97
N ASN A 167 -0.82 2.42 12.17
CA ASN A 167 -0.66 1.01 12.53
C ASN A 167 0.38 0.31 11.66
N ILE A 168 0.82 -0.87 12.11
CA ILE A 168 1.51 -1.87 11.30
C ILE A 168 0.44 -2.74 10.65
N ASN A 169 0.42 -2.82 9.32
CA ASN A 169 -0.58 -3.57 8.56
C ASN A 169 -0.08 -4.91 8.01
N THR A 170 1.24 -5.13 7.97
CA THR A 170 1.85 -6.34 7.42
C THR A 170 3.21 -6.60 8.09
N LEU A 171 3.38 -7.77 8.68
CA LEU A 171 4.65 -8.22 9.24
C LEU A 171 5.56 -8.78 8.14
N GLY A 172 6.61 -9.53 8.50
CA GLY A 172 7.54 -10.16 7.56
C GLY A 172 6.83 -11.11 6.59
N VAL A 173 7.16 -11.01 5.31
CA VAL A 173 6.55 -11.82 4.22
C VAL A 173 7.58 -12.32 3.21
N LEU A 174 8.86 -12.11 3.49
CA LEU A 174 9.95 -12.46 2.57
C LEU A 174 10.46 -13.86 2.86
N SER A 175 10.65 -14.66 1.83
CA SER A 175 11.27 -15.98 1.94
C SER A 175 12.26 -16.22 0.80
N VAL A 176 13.30 -16.99 1.07
CA VAL A 176 14.17 -17.56 0.04
C VAL A 176 13.41 -18.67 -0.66
N VAL A 177 13.34 -18.62 -2.00
CA VAL A 177 12.66 -19.61 -2.84
C VAL A 177 13.66 -20.21 -3.81
N THR A 178 13.74 -21.54 -3.84
CA THR A 178 14.62 -22.30 -4.74
C THR A 178 14.17 -23.75 -4.85
N GLY A 179 14.60 -24.44 -5.87
CA GLY A 179 14.53 -25.90 -5.98
C GLY A 179 15.88 -26.60 -5.70
N ASP A 180 16.93 -25.83 -5.36
CA ASP A 180 18.21 -26.39 -4.96
C ASP A 180 18.15 -26.95 -3.53
N ALA A 181 18.19 -28.27 -3.40
CA ALA A 181 18.16 -28.97 -2.12
C ALA A 181 19.40 -28.69 -1.23
N ALA A 182 20.43 -28.04 -1.76
CA ALA A 182 21.60 -27.64 -0.97
C ALA A 182 21.36 -26.33 -0.20
N VAL A 183 20.28 -25.59 -0.46
CA VAL A 183 19.88 -24.41 0.28
C VAL A 183 18.87 -24.82 1.35
N THR A 184 19.32 -24.88 2.59
CA THR A 184 18.50 -25.27 3.76
C THR A 184 18.52 -24.23 4.86
N ALA A 185 19.50 -23.33 4.84
CA ALA A 185 19.67 -22.23 5.77
C ALA A 185 20.09 -20.95 5.03
N PHE A 186 19.99 -19.81 5.70
CA PHE A 186 20.32 -18.50 5.12
C PHE A 186 21.81 -18.42 4.72
N GLU A 187 22.67 -19.04 5.48
CA GLU A 187 24.12 -19.08 5.27
C GLU A 187 24.52 -19.88 4.01
N ASP A 188 23.64 -20.76 3.50
CA ASP A 188 23.85 -21.49 2.24
C ASP A 188 23.74 -20.59 0.99
N LEU A 189 23.37 -19.31 1.17
CA LEU A 189 23.40 -18.30 0.12
C LEU A 189 24.84 -17.87 -0.26
N ALA A 190 25.85 -18.19 0.55
CA ALA A 190 27.24 -17.84 0.28
C ALA A 190 27.69 -18.34 -1.12
N GLY A 191 28.30 -17.44 -1.90
CA GLY A 191 28.79 -17.73 -3.25
C GLY A 191 27.68 -17.77 -4.34
N ARG A 192 26.44 -17.41 -4.02
CA ARG A 192 25.31 -17.48 -4.95
C ARG A 192 24.87 -16.12 -5.45
N THR A 193 24.18 -16.15 -6.58
CA THR A 193 23.37 -15.02 -7.05
C THR A 193 21.95 -15.18 -6.53
N VAL A 194 21.44 -14.15 -5.87
CA VAL A 194 20.09 -14.10 -5.31
C VAL A 194 19.28 -13.06 -6.08
N TYR A 195 18.18 -13.49 -6.72
CA TYR A 195 17.25 -12.64 -7.47
C TYR A 195 16.16 -12.10 -6.56
N LEU A 196 15.94 -10.79 -6.58
CA LEU A 196 14.93 -10.14 -5.75
C LEU A 196 14.39 -8.87 -6.42
N THR A 197 13.43 -8.23 -5.76
CA THR A 197 12.87 -6.92 -6.15
C THR A 197 13.06 -5.91 -5.04
N GLY A 198 12.61 -4.67 -5.27
CA GLY A 198 12.53 -3.68 -4.21
C GLY A 198 13.83 -2.97 -3.92
N LYS A 199 14.62 -2.65 -4.96
CA LYS A 199 15.80 -1.80 -4.82
C LYS A 199 15.42 -0.45 -4.18
N GLY A 200 16.13 -0.02 -3.14
CA GLY A 200 15.84 1.19 -2.37
C GLY A 200 14.64 1.06 -1.42
N THR A 201 14.15 -0.16 -1.18
CA THR A 201 13.03 -0.43 -0.27
C THR A 201 13.32 -1.62 0.64
N THR A 202 12.35 -1.99 1.48
CA THR A 202 12.46 -3.05 2.49
C THR A 202 13.26 -4.29 2.04
N PRO A 203 13.00 -4.94 0.88
CA PRO A 203 13.73 -6.16 0.53
C PRO A 203 15.23 -5.98 0.41
N GLU A 204 15.70 -4.87 -0.18
CA GLU A 204 17.14 -4.60 -0.29
C GLU A 204 17.78 -4.40 1.08
N TYR A 205 17.21 -3.53 1.90
CA TYR A 205 17.78 -3.21 3.21
C TYR A 205 17.77 -4.41 4.15
N VAL A 206 16.67 -5.18 4.15
CA VAL A 206 16.58 -6.42 4.92
C VAL A 206 17.66 -7.42 4.49
N MET A 207 17.80 -7.66 3.18
CA MET A 207 18.81 -8.58 2.68
C MET A 207 20.22 -8.13 3.02
N ASN A 208 20.55 -6.86 2.80
CA ASN A 208 21.87 -6.32 3.14
C ASN A 208 22.17 -6.50 4.63
N TYR A 209 21.23 -6.11 5.51
CA TYR A 209 21.39 -6.30 6.95
C TYR A 209 21.62 -7.77 7.34
N LEU A 210 20.79 -8.69 6.82
CA LEU A 210 20.89 -10.11 7.16
C LEU A 210 22.17 -10.74 6.62
N LEU A 211 22.62 -10.36 5.41
CA LEU A 211 23.87 -10.83 4.82
C LEU A 211 25.09 -10.36 5.61
N ASP A 212 25.09 -9.10 6.05
CA ASP A 212 26.15 -8.54 6.90
C ASP A 212 26.15 -9.21 8.28
N ALA A 213 25.01 -9.36 8.93
CA ALA A 213 24.88 -10.02 10.23
C ALA A 213 25.26 -11.50 10.20
N ALA A 214 25.02 -12.19 9.08
CA ALA A 214 25.44 -13.56 8.85
C ALA A 214 26.91 -13.69 8.42
N GLY A 215 27.60 -12.58 8.12
CA GLY A 215 29.01 -12.57 7.70
C GLY A 215 29.26 -13.12 6.30
N ILE A 216 28.27 -13.10 5.41
CA ILE A 216 28.33 -13.64 4.03
C ILE A 216 28.15 -12.58 2.94
N ALA A 217 28.01 -11.30 3.28
CA ALA A 217 27.70 -10.23 2.33
C ALA A 217 28.67 -10.16 1.13
N ASP A 218 29.97 -10.28 1.37
CA ASP A 218 31.01 -10.20 0.32
C ASP A 218 30.95 -11.37 -0.68
N THR A 219 30.20 -12.43 -0.37
CA THR A 219 30.13 -13.65 -1.20
C THR A 219 28.81 -13.79 -1.96
N VAL A 220 27.78 -13.02 -1.62
CA VAL A 220 26.47 -13.07 -2.24
C VAL A 220 26.31 -11.94 -3.25
N THR A 221 25.81 -12.26 -4.44
CA THR A 221 25.45 -11.26 -5.44
C THR A 221 23.94 -11.04 -5.45
N LEU A 222 23.49 -9.81 -5.16
CA LEU A 222 22.07 -9.43 -5.26
C LEU A 222 21.78 -8.93 -6.69
N GLU A 223 20.84 -9.58 -7.38
CA GLU A 223 20.39 -9.18 -8.72
C GLU A 223 18.92 -8.74 -8.67
N PHE A 224 18.69 -7.42 -8.87
CA PHE A 224 17.37 -6.83 -8.77
C PHE A 224 16.59 -6.93 -10.08
N LYS A 225 15.34 -7.39 -9.97
CA LYS A 225 14.34 -7.36 -11.03
C LYS A 225 13.34 -6.24 -10.77
N SER A 226 12.65 -5.79 -11.83
CA SER A 226 11.66 -4.71 -11.72
C SER A 226 10.42 -5.14 -10.95
N GLU A 227 9.98 -6.39 -11.15
CA GLU A 227 8.77 -6.95 -10.54
C GLU A 227 9.00 -8.36 -10.01
N ALA A 228 8.24 -8.75 -8.97
CA ALA A 228 8.33 -10.08 -8.36
C ALA A 228 7.96 -11.21 -9.36
N ALA A 229 7.07 -10.94 -10.33
CA ALA A 229 6.74 -11.88 -11.40
C ALA A 229 7.94 -12.23 -12.30
N GLU A 230 8.91 -11.32 -12.45
CA GLU A 230 10.16 -11.60 -13.18
C GLU A 230 11.04 -12.57 -12.41
N VAL A 231 11.16 -12.41 -11.08
CA VAL A 231 11.87 -13.37 -10.21
C VAL A 231 11.21 -14.75 -10.30
N VAL A 232 9.88 -14.82 -10.23
CA VAL A 232 9.13 -16.08 -10.43
C VAL A 232 9.46 -16.71 -11.79
N SER A 233 9.62 -15.91 -12.83
CA SER A 233 9.96 -16.38 -14.16
C SER A 233 11.40 -16.92 -14.25
N VAL A 234 12.35 -16.29 -13.57
CA VAL A 234 13.74 -16.81 -13.43
C VAL A 234 13.72 -18.17 -12.76
N LEU A 235 13.06 -18.31 -11.61
CA LEU A 235 12.95 -19.57 -10.86
C LEU A 235 12.21 -20.68 -11.63
N ALA A 236 11.24 -20.30 -12.48
CA ALA A 236 10.54 -21.26 -13.32
C ALA A 236 11.41 -21.77 -14.46
N ALA A 237 12.31 -20.94 -15.00
CA ALA A 237 13.25 -21.30 -16.06
C ALA A 237 14.46 -22.11 -15.54
N ASP A 238 14.95 -21.76 -14.36
CA ASP A 238 16.03 -22.44 -13.66
C ASP A 238 15.64 -22.70 -12.19
N PRO A 239 15.14 -23.89 -11.87
CA PRO A 239 14.79 -24.25 -10.48
C PRO A 239 15.97 -24.27 -9.51
N GLN A 240 17.22 -24.30 -10.01
CA GLN A 240 18.43 -24.20 -9.15
C GLN A 240 18.81 -22.76 -8.81
N ALA A 241 18.21 -21.77 -9.49
CA ALA A 241 18.36 -20.38 -9.13
C ALA A 241 17.75 -20.11 -7.74
N VAL A 242 18.27 -19.08 -7.07
CA VAL A 242 17.80 -18.66 -5.76
C VAL A 242 17.12 -17.30 -5.89
N GLY A 243 15.90 -17.17 -5.38
CA GLY A 243 15.20 -15.90 -5.34
C GLY A 243 14.74 -15.56 -3.93
N VAL A 244 14.59 -14.27 -3.65
CA VAL A 244 13.86 -13.77 -2.49
C VAL A 244 12.56 -13.15 -2.99
N LEU A 245 11.45 -13.68 -2.51
CA LEU A 245 10.11 -13.27 -2.91
C LEU A 245 9.27 -12.91 -1.68
N PRO A 246 8.40 -11.92 -1.79
CA PRO A 246 7.32 -11.71 -0.83
C PRO A 246 6.16 -12.67 -1.11
N GLN A 247 5.33 -12.95 -0.09
CA GLN A 247 3.98 -13.42 -0.37
C GLN A 247 3.20 -12.30 -1.11
N PRO A 248 2.30 -12.65 -2.03
CA PRO A 248 1.85 -13.99 -2.45
C PRO A 248 2.72 -14.66 -3.53
N PHE A 249 3.81 -14.03 -3.95
CA PHE A 249 4.65 -14.53 -5.05
C PHE A 249 5.41 -15.81 -4.70
N VAL A 250 5.74 -16.05 -3.43
CA VAL A 250 6.25 -17.35 -2.95
C VAL A 250 5.26 -18.46 -3.32
N THR A 251 4.00 -18.28 -2.93
CA THR A 251 2.92 -19.24 -3.24
C THR A 251 2.71 -19.38 -4.74
N ALA A 252 2.72 -18.29 -5.50
CA ALA A 252 2.58 -18.32 -6.96
C ALA A 252 3.72 -19.09 -7.63
N ALA A 253 4.96 -18.91 -7.18
CA ALA A 253 6.12 -19.65 -7.68
C ALA A 253 5.97 -21.15 -7.45
N GLN A 254 5.60 -21.55 -6.23
CA GLN A 254 5.39 -22.96 -5.87
C GLN A 254 4.21 -23.62 -6.63
N VAL A 255 3.14 -22.88 -6.89
CA VAL A 255 2.02 -23.36 -7.70
C VAL A 255 2.43 -23.54 -9.17
N LYS A 256 3.25 -22.62 -9.68
CA LYS A 256 3.74 -22.65 -11.06
C LYS A 256 4.78 -23.76 -11.27
N ASN A 257 5.59 -24.05 -10.28
CA ASN A 257 6.60 -25.10 -10.32
C ASN A 257 6.72 -25.80 -8.95
N ALA A 258 6.22 -27.02 -8.85
CA ALA A 258 6.22 -27.82 -7.64
C ALA A 258 7.62 -28.25 -7.15
N ALA A 259 8.68 -28.09 -7.96
CA ALA A 259 10.05 -28.32 -7.53
C ALA A 259 10.58 -27.17 -6.65
N LEU A 260 9.92 -26.00 -6.65
CA LEU A 260 10.32 -24.85 -5.83
C LEU A 260 9.81 -25.03 -4.40
N THR A 261 10.69 -24.78 -3.45
CA THR A 261 10.39 -24.71 -2.02
C THR A 261 10.73 -23.35 -1.47
N ALA A 262 10.30 -23.04 -0.26
CA ALA A 262 10.69 -21.86 0.49
C ALA A 262 11.39 -22.32 1.78
N PRO A 263 12.65 -22.74 1.70
CA PRO A 263 13.34 -23.38 2.82
C PRO A 263 13.74 -22.41 3.93
N VAL A 264 13.75 -21.09 3.65
CA VAL A 264 14.20 -20.07 4.61
C VAL A 264 13.17 -18.94 4.67
N ASP A 265 12.59 -18.73 5.83
CA ASP A 265 11.78 -17.56 6.15
C ASP A 265 12.69 -16.45 6.70
N LEU A 266 12.66 -15.27 6.08
CA LEU A 266 13.52 -14.16 6.51
C LEU A 266 13.06 -13.55 7.84
N THR A 267 11.82 -13.78 8.28
CA THR A 267 11.35 -13.37 9.60
C THR A 267 12.08 -14.15 10.69
N GLU A 268 12.17 -15.49 10.54
CA GLU A 268 12.92 -16.36 11.47
C GLU A 268 14.42 -16.01 11.47
N VAL A 269 14.99 -15.70 10.29
CA VAL A 269 16.39 -15.27 10.18
C VAL A 269 16.61 -13.92 10.88
N TRP A 270 15.69 -12.97 10.71
CA TRP A 270 15.73 -11.68 11.39
C TRP A 270 15.68 -11.84 12.91
N GLU A 271 14.72 -12.58 13.44
CA GLU A 271 14.59 -12.84 14.87
C GLU A 271 15.87 -13.46 15.47
N ARG A 272 16.50 -14.36 14.74
CA ARG A 272 17.76 -14.99 15.14
C ARG A 272 18.95 -14.03 15.11
N LEU A 273 19.07 -13.18 14.09
CA LEU A 273 20.23 -12.32 13.86
C LEU A 273 20.11 -10.94 14.52
N ALA A 274 18.89 -10.39 14.64
CA ALA A 274 18.65 -9.15 15.36
C ALA A 274 18.82 -9.31 16.89
N GLY A 275 18.80 -10.55 17.39
CA GLY A 275 19.09 -10.87 18.78
C GLY A 275 18.17 -10.19 19.78
N ASP A 276 18.75 -9.70 20.90
CA ASP A 276 18.00 -9.12 22.02
C ASP A 276 17.48 -7.70 21.76
N THR A 277 17.48 -7.22 20.51
CA THR A 277 16.97 -5.87 20.18
C THR A 277 15.46 -5.76 20.34
N GLY A 278 14.73 -6.89 20.40
CA GLY A 278 13.26 -6.91 20.39
C GLY A 278 12.65 -6.52 19.04
N SER A 279 13.49 -6.28 18.03
CA SER A 279 13.06 -5.89 16.69
C SER A 279 12.34 -7.04 15.96
N GLN A 280 11.30 -6.71 15.21
CA GLN A 280 10.56 -7.63 14.36
C GLN A 280 10.71 -7.22 12.88
N LEU A 281 10.74 -8.20 11.98
CA LEU A 281 10.71 -7.90 10.55
C LEU A 281 9.32 -7.37 10.16
N LEU A 282 9.28 -6.14 9.67
CA LEU A 282 8.06 -5.47 9.22
C LEU A 282 8.08 -5.27 7.70
N THR A 283 6.91 -5.36 7.09
CA THR A 283 6.76 -5.05 5.66
C THR A 283 6.03 -3.74 5.45
N GLY A 284 4.86 -3.57 6.05
CA GLY A 284 3.99 -2.45 5.75
C GLY A 284 3.37 -1.78 6.96
N VAL A 285 3.17 -0.48 6.81
CA VAL A 285 2.48 0.39 7.77
C VAL A 285 1.42 1.23 7.08
N THR A 286 0.45 1.69 7.85
CA THR A 286 -0.55 2.67 7.44
C THR A 286 -0.15 4.03 7.99
N VAL A 287 -0.05 5.03 7.13
CA VAL A 287 0.26 6.41 7.51
C VAL A 287 -0.85 7.35 7.07
N ALA A 288 -1.08 8.42 7.83
CA ALA A 288 -1.98 9.52 7.49
C ALA A 288 -1.23 10.86 7.48
N ARG A 289 -1.74 11.82 6.72
CA ARG A 289 -1.24 13.20 6.83
C ARG A 289 -1.53 13.75 8.23
N ALA A 290 -0.54 14.37 8.87
CA ALA A 290 -0.72 14.94 10.21
C ALA A 290 -1.88 15.95 10.27
N ALA A 291 -1.98 16.84 9.28
CA ALA A 291 -3.09 17.78 9.18
C ALA A 291 -4.46 17.09 9.05
N PHE A 292 -4.54 15.97 8.32
CA PHE A 292 -5.78 15.21 8.21
C PHE A 292 -6.20 14.58 9.54
N VAL A 293 -5.22 14.03 10.27
CA VAL A 293 -5.43 13.47 11.63
C VAL A 293 -5.96 14.54 12.58
N ASP A 294 -5.34 15.72 12.58
CA ASP A 294 -5.72 16.82 13.47
C ASP A 294 -7.10 17.42 13.14
N GLU A 295 -7.44 17.48 11.85
CA GLU A 295 -8.69 18.10 11.36
C GLU A 295 -9.88 17.12 11.35
N ASN A 296 -9.64 15.81 11.24
CA ASN A 296 -10.67 14.78 11.04
C ASN A 296 -10.44 13.55 11.94
N PRO A 297 -10.31 13.70 13.27
CA PRO A 297 -10.04 12.56 14.17
C PRO A 297 -11.10 11.46 14.07
N ASP A 298 -12.38 11.80 13.98
CA ASP A 298 -13.47 10.84 13.84
C ASP A 298 -13.36 10.00 12.55
N ALA A 299 -12.84 10.57 11.46
CA ALA A 299 -12.64 9.84 10.22
C ALA A 299 -11.42 8.91 10.29
N VAL A 300 -10.37 9.30 11.04
CA VAL A 300 -9.22 8.43 11.33
C VAL A 300 -9.65 7.25 12.20
N ASP A 301 -10.42 7.48 13.25
CA ASP A 301 -10.96 6.44 14.13
C ASP A 301 -11.87 5.46 13.36
N GLU A 302 -12.71 5.99 12.45
CA GLU A 302 -13.54 5.14 11.59
C GLU A 302 -12.66 4.30 10.67
N PHE A 303 -11.65 4.90 10.01
CA PHE A 303 -10.74 4.18 9.13
C PHE A 303 -10.01 3.05 9.86
N MET A 304 -9.40 3.33 11.02
CA MET A 304 -8.65 2.34 11.81
C MET A 304 -9.55 1.18 12.24
N ARG A 305 -10.75 1.47 12.75
CA ARG A 305 -11.75 0.46 13.11
C ARG A 305 -12.14 -0.42 11.93
N GLU A 306 -12.42 0.17 10.77
CA GLU A 306 -12.84 -0.58 9.59
C GLU A 306 -11.68 -1.37 8.97
N GLN A 307 -10.47 -0.83 9.00
CA GLN A 307 -9.27 -1.55 8.59
C GLN A 307 -9.04 -2.78 9.48
N SER A 308 -9.10 -2.62 10.81
CA SER A 308 -8.94 -3.72 11.75
C SER A 308 -9.98 -4.81 11.53
N ALA A 309 -11.26 -4.44 11.39
CA ALA A 309 -12.34 -5.40 11.14
C ALA A 309 -12.17 -6.11 9.78
N SER A 310 -11.69 -5.40 8.75
CA SER A 310 -11.39 -5.99 7.45
C SER A 310 -10.23 -6.99 7.52
N VAL A 311 -9.17 -6.67 8.28
CA VAL A 311 -8.04 -7.58 8.53
C VAL A 311 -8.51 -8.86 9.22
N ASP A 312 -9.33 -8.74 10.28
CA ASP A 312 -9.88 -9.89 11.00
C ASP A 312 -10.72 -10.78 10.06
N ALA A 313 -11.59 -10.18 9.24
CA ALA A 313 -12.43 -10.90 8.31
C ALA A 313 -11.61 -11.61 7.21
N VAL A 314 -10.57 -10.96 6.66
CA VAL A 314 -9.67 -11.55 5.66
C VAL A 314 -8.93 -12.75 6.24
N ASN A 315 -8.45 -12.66 7.47
CA ASN A 315 -7.75 -13.75 8.14
C ASN A 315 -8.69 -14.89 8.55
N ALA A 316 -9.95 -14.58 8.90
CA ALA A 316 -10.95 -15.57 9.29
C ALA A 316 -11.49 -16.37 8.10
N ASP A 317 -11.67 -15.74 6.92
CA ASP A 317 -12.17 -16.39 5.70
C ASP A 317 -11.29 -16.08 4.48
N PRO A 318 -10.11 -16.72 4.37
CA PRO A 318 -9.22 -16.56 3.22
C PRO A 318 -9.85 -16.95 1.88
N ALA A 319 -10.86 -17.83 1.88
CA ALA A 319 -11.52 -18.28 0.66
C ALA A 319 -12.41 -17.18 0.05
N THR A 320 -13.20 -16.49 0.86
CA THR A 320 -13.99 -15.33 0.42
C THR A 320 -13.06 -14.15 0.11
N ALA A 321 -12.08 -13.88 0.97
CA ALA A 321 -11.09 -12.83 0.75
C ALA A 321 -10.33 -13.00 -0.57
N ALA A 322 -9.99 -14.23 -0.98
CA ALA A 322 -9.29 -14.51 -2.22
C ALA A 322 -10.03 -13.98 -3.45
N LYS A 323 -11.35 -14.07 -3.48
CA LYS A 323 -12.17 -13.53 -4.59
C LYS A 323 -12.03 -12.01 -4.69
N LEU A 324 -12.07 -11.32 -3.55
CA LEU A 324 -11.88 -9.88 -3.48
C LEU A 324 -10.43 -9.47 -3.83
N VAL A 325 -9.45 -10.22 -3.37
CA VAL A 325 -8.01 -10.01 -3.68
C VAL A 325 -7.76 -10.12 -5.19
N VAL A 326 -8.42 -11.09 -5.87
CA VAL A 326 -8.35 -11.22 -7.33
C VAL A 326 -9.11 -10.09 -8.03
N ALA A 327 -10.30 -9.75 -7.58
CA ALA A 327 -11.07 -8.64 -8.14
C ALA A 327 -10.35 -7.29 -8.00
N ALA A 328 -9.61 -7.09 -6.91
CA ALA A 328 -8.73 -5.94 -6.70
C ALA A 328 -7.45 -5.99 -7.57
N GLY A 329 -7.21 -7.08 -8.30
CA GLY A 329 -6.04 -7.25 -9.14
C GLY A 329 -4.73 -7.42 -8.38
N ILE A 330 -4.77 -7.80 -7.10
CA ILE A 330 -3.57 -8.04 -6.27
C ILE A 330 -2.90 -9.34 -6.67
N VAL A 331 -3.69 -10.39 -6.90
CA VAL A 331 -3.27 -11.72 -7.34
C VAL A 331 -4.12 -12.13 -8.54
N GLU A 332 -3.57 -12.92 -9.46
CA GLU A 332 -4.28 -13.32 -10.69
C GLU A 332 -5.28 -14.44 -10.49
N ALA A 333 -5.10 -15.30 -9.46
CA ALA A 333 -5.88 -16.52 -9.30
C ALA A 333 -6.31 -16.76 -7.85
N GLU A 334 -7.61 -17.05 -7.65
CA GLU A 334 -8.19 -17.30 -6.32
C GLU A 334 -7.49 -18.44 -5.55
N PRO A 335 -7.13 -19.61 -6.16
CA PRO A 335 -6.43 -20.64 -5.41
C PRO A 335 -5.06 -20.21 -4.88
N VAL A 336 -4.37 -19.32 -5.61
CA VAL A 336 -3.09 -18.75 -5.16
C VAL A 336 -3.34 -17.77 -4.02
N ALA A 337 -4.32 -16.88 -4.15
CA ALA A 337 -4.69 -15.91 -3.11
C ALA A 337 -5.10 -16.62 -1.81
N ALA A 338 -6.03 -17.59 -1.89
CA ALA A 338 -6.51 -18.32 -0.72
C ALA A 338 -5.40 -19.07 0.03
N LYS A 339 -4.44 -19.64 -0.71
CA LYS A 339 -3.28 -20.31 -0.11
C LYS A 339 -2.26 -19.33 0.46
N ALA A 340 -2.10 -18.14 -0.14
CA ALA A 340 -1.10 -17.14 0.27
C ALA A 340 -1.54 -16.31 1.47
N ILE A 341 -2.82 -15.95 1.59
CA ILE A 341 -3.35 -15.05 2.64
C ILE A 341 -2.86 -15.43 4.05
N PRO A 342 -2.93 -16.70 4.51
CA PRO A 342 -2.44 -17.05 5.84
C PRO A 342 -0.95 -16.79 6.07
N ALA A 343 -0.14 -16.79 5.02
CA ALA A 343 1.30 -16.52 5.08
C ALA A 343 1.66 -15.06 4.73
N CYS A 344 0.68 -14.20 4.50
CA CYS A 344 0.90 -12.77 4.27
C CYS A 344 1.03 -11.97 5.56
N HIS A 345 0.83 -12.58 6.72
CA HIS A 345 0.94 -11.96 8.05
C HIS A 345 0.24 -10.61 8.14
N ILE A 346 -0.99 -10.56 7.57
CA ILE A 346 -1.83 -9.37 7.55
C ILE A 346 -2.29 -9.09 8.98
N THR A 347 -2.09 -7.86 9.44
CA THR A 347 -2.31 -7.46 10.83
C THR A 347 -2.82 -6.03 10.94
N CYS A 348 -3.18 -5.61 12.15
CA CYS A 348 -3.49 -4.22 12.51
C CYS A 348 -2.97 -4.00 13.94
N ILE A 349 -1.67 -3.69 14.06
CA ILE A 349 -1.02 -3.43 15.36
C ILE A 349 -0.94 -1.93 15.56
N GLU A 350 -1.50 -1.45 16.68
CA GLU A 350 -1.68 -0.03 17.00
C GLU A 350 -1.02 0.35 18.32
N GLY A 351 -0.99 1.64 18.64
CA GLY A 351 -0.57 2.19 19.93
C GLY A 351 0.88 1.85 20.28
N SER A 352 1.14 1.54 21.56
CA SER A 352 2.49 1.30 22.05
C SER A 352 3.16 0.07 21.42
N GLN A 353 2.39 -0.97 21.07
CA GLN A 353 2.94 -2.14 20.39
C GLN A 353 3.44 -1.80 18.98
N MET A 354 2.69 -0.96 18.24
CA MET A 354 3.13 -0.45 16.96
C MET A 354 4.39 0.39 17.10
N HIS A 355 4.42 1.31 18.08
CA HIS A 355 5.56 2.17 18.36
C HIS A 355 6.83 1.33 18.59
N ASP A 356 6.80 0.43 19.58
CA ASP A 356 7.97 -0.35 19.99
C ASP A 356 8.50 -1.25 18.84
N ALA A 357 7.59 -1.92 18.12
CA ALA A 357 7.97 -2.80 17.02
C ALA A 357 8.54 -2.01 15.83
N LEU A 358 7.91 -0.88 15.46
CA LEU A 358 8.34 -0.06 14.33
C LEU A 358 9.64 0.69 14.64
N GLU A 359 9.80 1.25 15.83
CA GLU A 359 11.02 1.91 16.26
C GLU A 359 12.19 0.91 16.25
N GLY A 360 12.01 -0.27 16.86
CA GLY A 360 13.06 -1.30 16.86
C GLY A 360 13.46 -1.78 15.48
N TYR A 361 12.49 -1.90 14.55
CA TYR A 361 12.77 -2.24 13.15
C TYR A 361 13.54 -1.13 12.43
N LEU A 362 13.09 0.12 12.56
CA LEU A 362 13.73 1.28 11.91
C LEU A 362 15.12 1.54 12.48
N ASP A 363 15.36 1.30 13.78
CA ASP A 363 16.69 1.45 14.42
C ASP A 363 17.69 0.46 13.83
N VAL A 364 17.30 -0.80 13.62
CA VAL A 364 18.16 -1.80 12.96
C VAL A 364 18.54 -1.34 11.55
N LEU A 365 17.57 -0.85 10.78
CA LEU A 365 17.82 -0.36 9.43
C LEU A 365 18.68 0.92 9.43
N TYR A 366 18.41 1.84 10.35
CA TYR A 366 19.17 3.09 10.50
C TYR A 366 20.64 2.83 10.81
N ASN A 367 20.92 1.90 11.72
CA ASN A 367 22.28 1.53 12.11
C ASN A 367 23.02 0.81 10.97
N ALA A 368 22.32 0.07 10.11
CA ALA A 368 22.90 -0.56 8.93
C ALA A 368 23.12 0.46 7.79
N ASP A 369 22.13 1.30 7.50
CA ASP A 369 22.19 2.37 6.51
C ASP A 369 21.18 3.47 6.86
N ALA A 370 21.64 4.61 7.37
CA ALA A 370 20.79 5.73 7.76
C ALA A 370 19.89 6.23 6.61
N SER A 371 20.31 6.08 5.35
CA SER A 371 19.51 6.50 4.19
C SER A 371 18.24 5.67 4.01
N SER A 372 18.23 4.44 4.52
CA SER A 372 17.08 3.52 4.47
C SER A 372 15.83 4.07 5.15
N VAL A 373 16.02 4.91 6.16
CA VAL A 373 14.95 5.53 6.96
C VAL A 373 14.81 7.04 6.71
N GLY A 374 15.54 7.58 5.73
CA GLY A 374 15.48 9.01 5.37
C GLY A 374 16.55 9.87 6.02
N GLY A 375 17.61 9.28 6.57
CA GLY A 375 18.79 9.95 7.11
C GLY A 375 18.75 10.23 8.60
N ALA A 376 17.60 10.05 9.25
CA ALA A 376 17.41 10.17 10.71
C ALA A 376 16.21 9.31 11.14
N MET A 377 16.23 8.85 12.39
CA MET A 377 15.06 8.19 12.98
C MET A 377 13.88 9.19 13.08
N PRO A 378 12.64 8.74 12.87
CA PRO A 378 11.46 9.58 13.12
C PRO A 378 11.38 10.01 14.58
N GLY A 379 10.78 11.19 14.82
CA GLY A 379 10.45 11.64 16.16
C GLY A 379 9.17 10.98 16.71
N ASP A 380 8.91 11.18 18.02
CA ASP A 380 7.74 10.60 18.72
C ASP A 380 6.42 11.00 18.06
N ASP A 381 6.36 12.14 17.39
CA ASP A 381 5.18 12.64 16.67
C ASP A 381 4.87 11.88 15.37
N PHE A 382 5.77 11.00 14.94
CA PHE A 382 5.51 10.06 13.84
C PHE A 382 4.52 8.97 14.27
N TYR A 383 4.54 8.55 15.51
CA TYR A 383 3.74 7.42 16.01
C TYR A 383 2.41 7.94 16.57
N TYR A 384 1.32 7.62 15.87
CA TYR A 384 -0.02 7.98 16.33
C TYR A 384 -0.39 7.22 17.59
N GLN A 385 -0.85 7.95 18.59
CA GLN A 385 -1.40 7.40 19.82
C GLN A 385 -2.85 7.88 19.90
N ALA A 386 -3.78 6.92 19.82
CA ALA A 386 -5.22 7.17 19.90
C ALA A 386 -5.66 7.54 21.34
#